data_de80a7b5422a51e86ff7f14f5ad4ff4b
#
_entry.id   de80a7b5422a51e86ff7f14f5ad4ff4b
#
_cell.length_a   1.000
_cell.length_b   1.000
_cell.length_c   1.000
_cell.angle_alpha   90.00
_cell.angle_beta   90.00
_cell.angle_gamma   90.00
#
_symmetry.space_group_name_H-M   'P 1'
#
loop_
_entity.id
_entity.type
_entity.pdbx_description
1 polymer ?
#
loop_
_entity_poly.entity_id
_entity_poly.type
_entity_poly.pdbx_seq_one_letter_code
_entity_poly.pdbx_strand_id
1 'polypeptide(L)'
;MSTHISRTITKRKTLFILDWDDTLFPTNWVMKNGINLMNASTRDQYIIYFQELDRILSNFLKKVTTMGKVIIVTNALLDWIHISSVVLPKTYSLLKKVKIVSARGSYRDKSSKMMDWKMMAFRDVVDEEFQNASLMNIISVGDAEYEYQALIALNDRKHGVTKYLKSIRFMKNPSHDILIDQLEVLSSAISEVWEKDKHLDLKFNHFSSRRKHRK
;
A
#
# COMPACT_ATOMS: atom_id res chain seq x y z
N MET A 1 14.14 13.49 -36.81
CA MET A 1 13.16 12.41 -36.61
C MET A 1 12.65 12.53 -35.17
N SER A 2 11.41 13.01 -34.99
CA SER A 2 10.79 13.11 -33.68
C SER A 2 10.37 11.70 -33.24
N THR A 3 11.08 11.09 -32.31
CA THR A 3 10.65 9.83 -31.69
C THR A 3 9.40 10.11 -30.89
N HIS A 4 8.24 9.69 -31.38
CA HIS A 4 7.01 9.64 -30.61
C HIS A 4 7.22 8.69 -29.43
N ILE A 5 7.63 9.24 -28.27
CA ILE A 5 7.70 8.50 -27.03
C ILE A 5 6.26 8.12 -26.67
N SER A 6 5.92 6.84 -26.78
CA SER A 6 4.61 6.33 -26.39
C SER A 6 4.32 6.68 -24.92
N ARG A 7 3.32 7.55 -24.71
CA ARG A 7 2.83 7.93 -23.37
C ARG A 7 1.91 6.88 -22.75
N THR A 8 1.81 5.71 -23.35
CA THR A 8 0.93 4.63 -22.90
C THR A 8 1.43 4.08 -21.55
N ILE A 9 0.54 4.03 -20.59
CA ILE A 9 0.76 3.37 -19.30
C ILE A 9 0.90 1.87 -19.54
N THR A 10 1.93 1.27 -18.97
CA THR A 10 2.20 -0.17 -19.06
C THR A 10 2.65 -0.71 -17.71
N LYS A 11 2.62 -2.02 -17.55
CA LYS A 11 3.14 -2.70 -16.35
C LYS A 11 4.56 -2.25 -15.99
N ARG A 12 5.46 -2.16 -16.97
CA ARG A 12 6.88 -1.79 -16.76
C ARG A 12 7.07 -0.34 -16.33
N LYS A 13 6.07 0.51 -16.57
CA LYS A 13 6.07 1.92 -16.21
C LYS A 13 5.25 2.21 -14.97
N THR A 14 4.73 1.18 -14.30
CA THR A 14 3.84 1.30 -13.14
C THR A 14 4.48 0.73 -11.89
N LEU A 15 4.42 1.52 -10.81
CA LEU A 15 4.83 1.16 -9.47
C LEU A 15 3.67 1.39 -8.51
N PHE A 16 3.30 0.35 -7.77
CA PHE A 16 2.43 0.43 -6.61
C PHE A 16 3.29 0.50 -5.35
N ILE A 17 3.11 1.57 -4.57
CA ILE A 17 3.72 1.72 -3.25
C ILE A 17 2.59 1.59 -2.24
N LEU A 18 2.59 0.52 -1.48
CA LEU A 18 1.54 0.19 -0.52
C LEU A 18 2.10 0.35 0.90
N ASP A 19 1.33 0.98 1.77
CA ASP A 19 1.61 0.93 3.20
C ASP A 19 1.07 -0.37 3.81
N TRP A 20 1.49 -0.71 5.04
CA TRP A 20 1.07 -1.93 5.73
C TRP A 20 0.05 -1.64 6.82
N ASP A 21 0.43 -0.87 7.84
CA ASP A 21 -0.40 -0.64 9.02
C ASP A 21 -1.66 0.16 8.68
N ASP A 22 -2.81 -0.34 9.10
CA ASP A 22 -4.13 0.25 8.84
C ASP A 22 -4.46 0.49 7.35
N THR A 23 -3.62 -0.05 6.47
CA THR A 23 -3.78 -0.02 5.01
C THR A 23 -3.96 -1.42 4.42
N LEU A 24 -3.03 -2.34 4.65
CA LEU A 24 -3.13 -3.74 4.25
C LEU A 24 -3.44 -4.65 5.43
N PHE A 25 -3.08 -4.25 6.64
CA PHE A 25 -3.32 -4.99 7.88
C PHE A 25 -3.93 -4.07 8.95
N PRO A 26 -4.99 -4.48 9.65
CA PRO A 26 -5.72 -3.64 10.61
C PRO A 26 -5.00 -3.57 11.97
N THR A 27 -3.80 -2.98 11.99
CA THR A 27 -2.91 -2.94 13.17
C THR A 27 -3.59 -2.37 14.39
N ASN A 28 -4.24 -1.20 14.25
CA ASN A 28 -4.93 -0.55 15.36
C ASN A 28 -6.14 -1.36 15.85
N TRP A 29 -6.87 -2.03 14.98
CA TRP A 29 -7.96 -2.92 15.37
C TRP A 29 -7.45 -4.12 16.16
N VAL A 30 -6.35 -4.75 15.73
CA VAL A 30 -5.70 -5.85 16.44
C VAL A 30 -5.27 -5.41 17.84
N MET A 31 -4.63 -4.24 17.94
CA MET A 31 -4.18 -3.69 19.23
C MET A 31 -5.35 -3.36 20.16
N LYS A 32 -6.40 -2.69 19.65
CA LYS A 32 -7.58 -2.32 20.43
C LYS A 32 -8.36 -3.52 20.98
N ASN A 33 -8.33 -4.64 20.27
CA ASN A 33 -9.00 -5.87 20.70
C ASN A 33 -8.08 -6.79 21.54
N GLY A 34 -6.86 -6.36 21.88
CA GLY A 34 -5.92 -7.14 22.67
C GLY A 34 -5.48 -8.45 22.01
N ILE A 35 -5.51 -8.51 20.67
CA ILE A 35 -5.21 -9.74 19.93
C ILE A 35 -3.70 -9.96 19.91
N ASN A 36 -3.23 -10.97 20.64
CA ASN A 36 -1.85 -11.39 20.57
C ASN A 36 -1.68 -12.40 19.41
N LEU A 37 -1.10 -11.93 18.31
CA LEU A 37 -0.90 -12.74 17.10
C LEU A 37 0.04 -13.94 17.29
N MET A 38 0.89 -13.89 18.30
CA MET A 38 1.82 -14.98 18.66
C MET A 38 1.16 -16.03 19.55
N ASN A 39 0.01 -15.72 20.16
CA ASN A 39 -0.74 -16.63 21.01
C ASN A 39 -1.89 -17.26 20.22
N ALA A 40 -1.85 -18.60 20.03
CA ALA A 40 -2.86 -19.34 19.27
C ALA A 40 -4.27 -19.14 19.87
N SER A 41 -4.41 -19.17 21.21
CA SER A 41 -5.72 -19.06 21.88
C SER A 41 -6.41 -17.72 21.61
N THR A 42 -5.69 -16.60 21.63
CA THR A 42 -6.26 -15.28 21.30
C THR A 42 -6.47 -15.13 19.80
N ARG A 43 -5.53 -15.59 18.98
CA ARG A 43 -5.59 -15.52 17.52
C ARG A 43 -6.77 -16.29 16.94
N ASP A 44 -7.03 -17.50 17.46
CA ASP A 44 -8.06 -18.41 16.93
C ASP A 44 -9.48 -17.89 17.18
N GLN A 45 -9.69 -17.05 18.19
CA GLN A 45 -10.96 -16.35 18.41
C GLN A 45 -11.32 -15.39 17.27
N TYR A 46 -10.31 -14.91 16.53
CA TYR A 46 -10.48 -13.97 15.42
C TYR A 46 -10.18 -14.60 14.04
N ILE A 47 -10.13 -15.93 13.97
CA ILE A 47 -9.71 -16.64 12.75
C ILE A 47 -10.56 -16.28 11.53
N ILE A 48 -11.86 -16.10 11.70
CA ILE A 48 -12.79 -15.75 10.60
C ILE A 48 -12.43 -14.39 10.01
N TYR A 49 -12.10 -13.41 10.85
CA TYR A 49 -11.68 -12.07 10.42
C TYR A 49 -10.37 -12.13 9.62
N PHE A 50 -9.39 -12.88 10.09
CA PHE A 50 -8.12 -13.05 9.38
C PHE A 50 -8.28 -13.84 8.08
N GLN A 51 -9.12 -14.86 8.03
CA GLN A 51 -9.41 -15.60 6.79
C GLN A 51 -10.08 -14.71 5.74
N GLU A 52 -11.01 -13.85 6.14
CA GLU A 52 -11.66 -12.89 5.25
C GLU A 52 -10.64 -11.89 4.70
N LEU A 53 -9.84 -11.30 5.57
CA LEU A 53 -8.79 -10.36 5.17
C LEU A 53 -7.79 -11.03 4.21
N ASP A 54 -7.31 -12.24 4.54
CA ASP A 54 -6.36 -12.96 3.71
C ASP A 54 -6.90 -13.24 2.30
N ARG A 55 -8.18 -13.60 2.20
CA ARG A 55 -8.85 -13.80 0.91
C ARG A 55 -8.87 -12.52 0.07
N ILE A 56 -9.30 -11.41 0.67
CA ILE A 56 -9.46 -10.14 -0.04
C ILE A 56 -8.10 -9.55 -0.40
N LEU A 57 -7.19 -9.49 0.55
CA LEU A 57 -5.86 -8.92 0.37
C LEU A 57 -5.03 -9.73 -0.63
N SER A 58 -5.04 -11.06 -0.55
CA SER A 58 -4.31 -11.88 -1.51
C SER A 58 -4.83 -11.71 -2.94
N ASN A 59 -6.15 -11.54 -3.12
CA ASN A 59 -6.73 -11.26 -4.44
C ASN A 59 -6.35 -9.86 -4.94
N PHE A 60 -6.38 -8.86 -4.08
CA PHE A 60 -5.92 -7.50 -4.42
C PHE A 60 -4.45 -7.51 -4.83
N LEU A 61 -3.56 -8.10 -4.04
CA LEU A 61 -2.12 -8.17 -4.36
C LEU A 61 -1.86 -8.92 -5.67
N LYS A 62 -2.54 -10.04 -5.93
CA LYS A 62 -2.45 -10.74 -7.22
C LYS A 62 -2.84 -9.82 -8.36
N LYS A 63 -3.94 -9.07 -8.23
CA LYS A 63 -4.42 -8.15 -9.26
C LYS A 63 -3.38 -7.06 -9.55
N VAL A 64 -2.91 -6.33 -8.54
CA VAL A 64 -1.97 -5.22 -8.75
C VAL A 64 -0.60 -5.67 -9.26
N THR A 65 -0.15 -6.88 -8.93
CA THR A 65 1.11 -7.44 -9.47
C THR A 65 1.03 -7.77 -10.96
N THR A 66 -0.17 -7.95 -11.52
CA THR A 66 -0.32 -8.04 -13.00
C THR A 66 -0.20 -6.69 -13.69
N MET A 67 -0.47 -5.59 -12.97
CA MET A 67 -0.58 -4.23 -13.50
C MET A 67 0.71 -3.42 -13.34
N GLY A 68 1.55 -3.75 -12.36
CA GLY A 68 2.79 -3.03 -12.08
C GLY A 68 3.71 -3.78 -11.15
N LYS A 69 4.86 -3.18 -10.82
CA LYS A 69 5.67 -3.60 -9.70
C LYS A 69 5.00 -3.19 -8.41
N VAL A 70 5.03 -4.05 -7.41
CA VAL A 70 4.48 -3.77 -6.08
C VAL A 70 5.62 -3.74 -5.08
N ILE A 71 5.67 -2.68 -4.27
CA ILE A 71 6.61 -2.53 -3.16
C ILE A 71 5.79 -2.09 -1.95
N ILE A 72 6.03 -2.72 -0.81
CA ILE A 72 5.48 -2.28 0.47
C ILE A 72 6.50 -1.36 1.12
N VAL A 73 6.06 -0.15 1.49
CA VAL A 73 6.87 0.81 2.24
C VAL A 73 6.13 1.16 3.52
N THR A 74 6.64 0.76 4.65
CA THR A 74 6.00 0.92 5.96
C THR A 74 6.91 1.62 6.97
N ASN A 75 6.31 2.30 7.95
CA ASN A 75 7.03 2.80 9.14
C ASN A 75 7.17 1.74 10.24
N ALA A 76 6.57 0.55 10.08
CA ALA A 76 6.82 -0.58 10.97
C ALA A 76 8.22 -1.18 10.77
N LEU A 77 8.69 -1.92 11.75
CA LEU A 77 9.85 -2.81 11.60
C LEU A 77 9.46 -4.07 10.82
N LEU A 78 10.42 -4.70 10.14
CA LEU A 78 10.18 -5.90 9.34
C LEU A 78 9.64 -7.06 10.17
N ASP A 79 10.05 -7.17 11.44
CA ASP A 79 9.55 -8.20 12.35
C ASP A 79 8.03 -8.09 12.54
N TRP A 80 7.48 -6.86 12.60
CA TRP A 80 6.04 -6.67 12.68
C TRP A 80 5.32 -7.18 11.43
N ILE A 81 5.87 -6.90 10.25
CA ILE A 81 5.29 -7.43 8.99
C ILE A 81 5.29 -8.95 9.02
N HIS A 82 6.38 -9.56 9.48
CA HIS A 82 6.47 -11.01 9.59
C HIS A 82 5.42 -11.57 10.56
N ILE A 83 5.35 -11.03 11.78
CA ILE A 83 4.40 -11.46 12.81
C ILE A 83 2.95 -11.29 12.33
N SER A 84 2.60 -10.12 11.78
CA SER A 84 1.24 -9.82 11.35
C SER A 84 0.81 -10.60 10.11
N SER A 85 1.73 -10.97 9.23
CA SER A 85 1.40 -11.75 8.03
C SER A 85 1.24 -13.25 8.28
N VAL A 86 1.70 -13.79 9.43
CA VAL A 86 1.53 -15.22 9.77
C VAL A 86 0.05 -15.64 9.79
N VAL A 87 -0.85 -14.74 10.20
CA VAL A 87 -2.29 -15.01 10.23
C VAL A 87 -2.96 -14.92 8.85
N LEU A 88 -2.20 -14.58 7.81
CA LEU A 88 -2.65 -14.38 6.43
C LEU A 88 -1.87 -15.30 5.46
N PRO A 89 -2.04 -16.61 5.48
CA PRO A 89 -1.14 -17.56 4.80
C PRO A 89 -1.07 -17.39 3.28
N LYS A 90 -2.17 -17.02 2.59
CA LYS A 90 -2.17 -16.74 1.15
C LYS A 90 -1.40 -15.47 0.83
N THR A 91 -1.65 -14.42 1.61
CA THR A 91 -0.93 -13.14 1.51
C THR A 91 0.54 -13.32 1.83
N TYR A 92 0.89 -14.01 2.91
CA TYR A 92 2.28 -14.31 3.27
C TYR A 92 3.07 -14.96 2.15
N SER A 93 2.46 -15.91 1.43
CA SER A 93 3.09 -16.55 0.28
C SER A 93 3.38 -15.58 -0.88
N LEU A 94 2.53 -14.56 -1.06
CA LEU A 94 2.75 -13.52 -2.07
C LEU A 94 3.84 -12.52 -1.62
N LEU A 95 3.86 -12.17 -0.33
CA LEU A 95 4.84 -11.23 0.23
C LEU A 95 6.29 -11.69 0.06
N LYS A 96 6.54 -12.99 -0.02
CA LYS A 96 7.89 -13.53 -0.34
C LYS A 96 8.45 -13.05 -1.68
N LYS A 97 7.58 -12.57 -2.59
CA LYS A 97 7.94 -12.08 -3.92
C LYS A 97 7.84 -10.56 -4.04
N VAL A 98 7.45 -9.88 -2.98
CA VAL A 98 7.25 -8.43 -2.92
C VAL A 98 8.40 -7.82 -2.13
N LYS A 99 9.03 -6.77 -2.66
CA LYS A 99 10.01 -6.00 -1.90
C LYS A 99 9.30 -5.26 -0.78
N ILE A 100 9.82 -5.39 0.44
CA ILE A 100 9.31 -4.70 1.63
C ILE A 100 10.41 -3.80 2.16
N VAL A 101 10.11 -2.52 2.36
CA VAL A 101 11.01 -1.50 2.88
C VAL A 101 10.46 -0.98 4.19
N SER A 102 11.19 -1.20 5.28
CA SER A 102 10.95 -0.50 6.54
C SER A 102 11.57 0.89 6.47
N ALA A 103 10.76 1.91 6.26
CA ALA A 103 11.23 3.29 6.23
C ALA A 103 11.87 3.68 7.57
N ARG A 104 11.26 3.28 8.70
CA ARG A 104 11.86 3.47 10.02
C ARG A 104 13.19 2.74 10.17
N GLY A 105 13.27 1.47 9.76
CA GLY A 105 14.50 0.67 9.87
C GLY A 105 15.66 1.25 9.06
N SER A 106 15.35 1.87 7.90
CA SER A 106 16.36 2.41 6.98
C SER A 106 16.76 3.86 7.27
N TYR A 107 15.88 4.67 7.90
CA TYR A 107 16.08 6.12 7.93
C TYR A 107 15.92 6.78 9.30
N ARG A 108 15.57 6.04 10.38
CA ARG A 108 15.44 6.62 11.73
C ARG A 108 16.71 7.33 12.21
N ASP A 109 17.87 6.87 11.79
CA ASP A 109 19.17 7.46 12.17
C ASP A 109 19.48 8.73 11.36
N LYS A 110 18.72 9.00 10.26
CA LYS A 110 18.87 10.20 9.42
C LYS A 110 17.88 11.31 9.77
N SER A 111 16.75 10.98 10.41
CA SER A 111 15.74 11.95 10.86
C SER A 111 14.92 11.36 12.01
N SER A 112 14.47 12.21 12.91
CA SER A 112 13.51 11.86 13.98
C SER A 112 12.05 11.89 13.52
N LYS A 113 11.75 12.38 12.30
CA LYS A 113 10.39 12.56 11.80
C LYS A 113 9.95 11.40 10.92
N MET A 114 8.85 10.76 11.25
CA MET A 114 8.27 9.64 10.48
C MET A 114 7.96 10.01 9.01
N MET A 115 7.56 11.26 8.77
CA MET A 115 7.31 11.76 7.43
C MET A 115 8.57 11.73 6.57
N ASP A 116 9.71 12.13 7.11
CA ASP A 116 10.99 12.14 6.38
C ASP A 116 11.41 10.72 5.99
N TRP A 117 11.14 9.73 6.84
CA TRP A 117 11.45 8.32 6.54
C TRP A 117 10.69 7.85 5.29
N LYS A 118 9.38 8.13 5.23
CA LYS A 118 8.55 7.76 4.06
C LYS A 118 9.02 8.51 2.81
N MET A 119 9.34 9.81 2.92
CA MET A 119 9.84 10.61 1.79
C MET A 119 11.16 10.05 1.24
N MET A 120 12.12 9.71 2.12
CA MET A 120 13.39 9.10 1.71
C MET A 120 13.15 7.71 1.09
N ALA A 121 12.31 6.87 1.69
CA ALA A 121 12.01 5.55 1.17
C ALA A 121 11.32 5.59 -0.20
N PHE A 122 10.34 6.49 -0.41
CA PHE A 122 9.67 6.64 -1.70
C PHE A 122 10.65 7.09 -2.78
N ARG A 123 11.52 8.06 -2.45
CA ARG A 123 12.55 8.54 -3.35
C ARG A 123 13.46 7.42 -3.80
N ASP A 124 14.04 6.68 -2.85
CA ASP A 124 15.05 5.68 -3.16
C ASP A 124 14.43 4.49 -3.94
N VAL A 125 13.19 4.09 -3.60
CA VAL A 125 12.43 3.08 -4.34
C VAL A 125 12.15 3.54 -5.77
N VAL A 126 11.72 4.77 -5.99
CA VAL A 126 11.43 5.31 -7.33
C VAL A 126 12.69 5.47 -8.15
N ASP A 127 13.80 5.91 -7.54
CA ASP A 127 15.07 6.06 -8.22
C ASP A 127 15.63 4.69 -8.66
N GLU A 128 15.48 3.64 -7.84
CA GLU A 128 15.86 2.27 -8.18
C GLU A 128 15.02 1.69 -9.32
N GLU A 129 13.69 1.87 -9.26
CA GLU A 129 12.76 1.23 -10.21
C GLU A 129 12.69 1.95 -11.56
N PHE A 130 12.98 3.25 -11.61
CA PHE A 130 12.82 4.08 -12.81
C PHE A 130 14.10 4.78 -13.25
N GLN A 131 15.22 4.07 -13.32
CA GLN A 131 16.51 4.66 -13.68
C GLN A 131 16.50 5.38 -15.04
N ASN A 132 15.85 4.80 -16.06
CA ASN A 132 15.82 5.32 -17.44
C ASN A 132 14.40 5.45 -17.99
N ALA A 133 13.41 5.70 -17.13
CA ALA A 133 12.03 5.78 -17.57
C ALA A 133 11.72 7.14 -18.20
N SER A 134 10.97 7.13 -19.31
CA SER A 134 10.38 8.33 -19.93
C SER A 134 9.00 8.67 -19.36
N LEU A 135 8.35 7.71 -18.69
CA LEU A 135 7.06 7.83 -18.03
C LEU A 135 7.05 7.00 -16.75
N MET A 136 6.50 7.56 -15.69
CA MET A 136 6.28 6.89 -14.41
C MET A 136 4.81 7.00 -14.02
N ASN A 137 4.15 5.86 -13.81
CA ASN A 137 2.81 5.78 -13.23
C ASN A 137 2.95 5.24 -11.81
N ILE A 138 2.87 6.10 -10.80
CA ILE A 138 3.12 5.75 -9.40
C ILE A 138 1.80 5.84 -8.65
N ILE A 139 1.36 4.73 -8.08
CA ILE A 139 0.11 4.61 -7.31
C ILE A 139 0.49 4.30 -5.87
N SER A 140 0.20 5.24 -4.98
CA SER A 140 0.44 5.09 -3.54
C SER A 140 -0.88 4.83 -2.83
N VAL A 141 -0.91 3.83 -1.95
CA VAL A 141 -2.05 3.52 -1.08
C VAL A 141 -1.57 3.58 0.37
N GLY A 142 -2.22 4.39 1.20
CA GLY A 142 -1.89 4.55 2.62
C GLY A 142 -3.02 5.23 3.38
N ASP A 143 -2.99 5.16 4.72
CA ASP A 143 -4.01 5.78 5.60
C ASP A 143 -3.54 7.10 6.19
N ALA A 144 -2.24 7.37 6.18
CA ALA A 144 -1.66 8.55 6.80
C ALA A 144 -1.27 9.66 5.80
N GLU A 145 -1.12 10.87 6.30
CA GLU A 145 -0.76 12.03 5.48
C GLU A 145 0.67 11.93 4.90
N TYR A 146 1.55 11.20 5.58
CA TYR A 146 2.95 11.13 5.14
C TYR A 146 3.15 10.29 3.87
N GLU A 147 2.28 9.31 3.53
CA GLU A 147 2.29 8.64 2.24
C GLU A 147 1.94 9.60 1.10
N TYR A 148 0.92 10.44 1.33
CA TYR A 148 0.54 11.46 0.37
C TYR A 148 1.66 12.47 0.16
N GLN A 149 2.23 13.01 1.24
CA GLN A 149 3.34 13.97 1.17
C GLN A 149 4.58 13.36 0.50
N ALA A 150 4.90 12.10 0.81
CA ALA A 150 6.00 11.39 0.17
C ALA A 150 5.77 11.22 -1.36
N LEU A 151 4.54 10.94 -1.76
CA LEU A 151 4.20 10.79 -3.18
C LEU A 151 4.31 12.13 -3.94
N ILE A 152 3.72 13.22 -3.42
CA ILE A 152 3.75 14.51 -4.11
C ILE A 152 5.16 15.11 -4.18
N ALA A 153 6.01 14.83 -3.19
CA ALA A 153 7.42 15.26 -3.21
C ALA A 153 8.22 14.64 -4.38
N LEU A 154 7.72 13.58 -5.01
CA LEU A 154 8.33 13.00 -6.22
C LEU A 154 8.11 13.87 -7.46
N ASN A 155 7.18 14.84 -7.43
CA ASN A 155 6.90 15.70 -8.58
C ASN A 155 8.13 16.48 -9.04
N ASP A 156 8.91 16.98 -8.10
CA ASP A 156 10.08 17.83 -8.36
C ASP A 156 11.34 17.05 -8.72
N ARG A 157 11.23 15.71 -8.79
CA ARG A 157 12.35 14.84 -9.13
C ARG A 157 12.34 14.43 -10.60
N LYS A 158 13.52 14.13 -11.17
CA LYS A 158 13.68 13.66 -12.55
C LYS A 158 12.93 14.56 -13.55
N HIS A 159 13.42 15.79 -13.69
CA HIS A 159 12.89 16.74 -14.68
C HIS A 159 12.91 16.14 -16.10
N GLY A 160 11.89 16.44 -16.90
CA GLY A 160 11.74 15.93 -18.26
C GLY A 160 11.07 14.55 -18.35
N VAL A 161 10.77 13.88 -17.24
CA VAL A 161 10.01 12.61 -17.21
C VAL A 161 8.54 12.90 -16.96
N THR A 162 7.66 12.32 -17.78
CA THR A 162 6.22 12.36 -17.52
C THR A 162 5.88 11.52 -16.29
N LYS A 163 5.16 12.11 -15.33
CA LYS A 163 4.75 11.43 -14.09
C LYS A 163 3.25 11.48 -13.92
N TYR A 164 2.67 10.36 -13.55
CA TYR A 164 1.29 10.27 -13.08
C TYR A 164 1.33 9.79 -11.62
N LEU A 165 1.19 10.74 -10.69
CA LEU A 165 1.22 10.49 -9.25
C LEU A 165 -0.24 10.31 -8.79
N LYS A 166 -0.56 9.15 -8.25
CA LYS A 166 -1.93 8.77 -7.87
C LYS A 166 -1.93 8.37 -6.40
N SER A 167 -2.52 9.21 -5.58
CA SER A 167 -2.71 8.96 -4.16
C SER A 167 -4.08 8.34 -3.91
N ILE A 168 -4.10 7.27 -3.14
CA ILE A 168 -5.31 6.62 -2.63
C ILE A 168 -5.19 6.61 -1.11
N ARG A 169 -5.99 7.46 -0.46
CA ARG A 169 -5.92 7.67 0.98
C ARG A 169 -7.06 6.93 1.69
N PHE A 170 -6.71 5.92 2.46
CA PHE A 170 -7.63 5.17 3.30
C PHE A 170 -8.02 5.97 4.56
N MET A 171 -9.06 5.54 5.23
CA MET A 171 -9.46 6.08 6.52
C MET A 171 -8.47 5.65 7.60
N LYS A 172 -8.11 6.57 8.48
CA LYS A 172 -7.24 6.30 9.62
C LYS A 172 -7.92 5.42 10.66
N ASN A 173 -7.13 4.54 11.30
CA ASN A 173 -7.58 3.66 12.38
C ASN A 173 -8.86 2.89 12.02
N PRO A 174 -8.96 2.23 10.87
CA PRO A 174 -10.18 1.56 10.46
C PRO A 174 -10.51 0.41 11.42
N SER A 175 -11.81 0.11 11.56
CA SER A 175 -12.20 -1.21 12.05
C SER A 175 -11.85 -2.27 10.99
N HIS A 176 -11.87 -3.54 11.37
CA HIS A 176 -11.67 -4.63 10.41
C HIS A 176 -12.62 -4.49 9.21
N ASP A 177 -13.91 -4.32 9.46
CA ASP A 177 -14.94 -4.25 8.40
C ASP A 177 -14.72 -3.05 7.46
N ILE A 178 -14.34 -1.89 8.02
CA ILE A 178 -14.03 -0.70 7.22
C ILE A 178 -12.81 -0.97 6.34
N LEU A 179 -11.77 -1.61 6.85
CA LEU A 179 -10.59 -1.96 6.04
C LEU A 179 -10.95 -2.91 4.90
N ILE A 180 -11.76 -3.93 5.18
CA ILE A 180 -12.25 -4.87 4.17
C ILE A 180 -13.02 -4.14 3.08
N ASP A 181 -13.97 -3.27 3.46
CA ASP A 181 -14.77 -2.51 2.49
C ASP A 181 -13.89 -1.59 1.62
N GLN A 182 -12.89 -0.94 2.22
CA GLN A 182 -11.94 -0.10 1.47
C GLN A 182 -11.12 -0.94 0.46
N LEU A 183 -10.63 -2.11 0.87
CA LEU A 183 -9.87 -3.00 -0.01
C LEU A 183 -10.73 -3.56 -1.15
N GLU A 184 -12.00 -3.91 -0.90
CA GLU A 184 -12.93 -4.39 -1.93
C GLU A 184 -13.27 -3.29 -2.95
N VAL A 185 -13.58 -2.07 -2.48
CA VAL A 185 -13.83 -0.92 -3.35
C VAL A 185 -12.59 -0.59 -4.17
N LEU A 186 -11.41 -0.52 -3.54
CA LEU A 186 -10.17 -0.29 -4.26
C LEU A 186 -9.89 -1.38 -5.28
N SER A 187 -10.05 -2.65 -4.90
CA SER A 187 -9.84 -3.78 -5.83
C SER A 187 -10.73 -3.69 -7.06
N SER A 188 -11.96 -3.19 -6.91
CA SER A 188 -12.88 -3.00 -8.02
C SER A 188 -12.46 -1.84 -8.92
N ALA A 189 -12.02 -0.72 -8.35
CA ALA A 189 -11.71 0.52 -9.06
C ALA A 189 -10.26 0.61 -9.57
N ILE A 190 -9.35 -0.23 -9.09
CA ILE A 190 -7.90 -0.04 -9.30
C ILE A 190 -7.49 -0.07 -10.79
N SER A 191 -8.21 -0.81 -11.63
CA SER A 191 -7.94 -0.86 -13.07
C SER A 191 -8.21 0.51 -13.70
N GLU A 192 -9.32 1.14 -13.36
CA GLU A 192 -9.64 2.47 -13.84
C GLU A 192 -8.63 3.51 -13.34
N VAL A 193 -8.25 3.46 -12.06
CA VAL A 193 -7.20 4.33 -11.50
C VAL A 193 -5.88 4.14 -12.24
N TRP A 194 -5.51 2.89 -12.52
CA TRP A 194 -4.26 2.55 -13.21
C TRP A 194 -4.18 3.17 -14.60
N GLU A 195 -5.27 3.13 -15.36
CA GLU A 195 -5.34 3.57 -16.75
C GLU A 195 -5.34 5.11 -16.92
N LYS A 196 -5.73 5.89 -15.90
CA LYS A 196 -5.79 7.35 -16.02
C LYS A 196 -4.39 7.95 -16.24
N ASP A 197 -4.24 8.75 -17.27
CA ASP A 197 -3.01 9.47 -17.64
C ASP A 197 -2.93 10.87 -17.01
N LYS A 198 -3.25 10.96 -15.72
CA LYS A 198 -3.23 12.20 -14.92
C LYS A 198 -2.90 11.93 -13.46
N HIS A 199 -2.56 13.00 -12.73
CA HIS A 199 -2.49 12.95 -11.27
C HIS A 199 -3.87 12.69 -10.67
N LEU A 200 -3.93 11.92 -9.59
CA LEU A 200 -5.15 11.65 -8.83
C LEU A 200 -4.87 11.78 -7.33
N ASP A 201 -5.85 12.32 -6.61
CA ASP A 201 -5.92 12.28 -5.15
C ASP A 201 -7.31 11.78 -4.75
N LEU A 202 -7.38 10.52 -4.39
CA LEU A 202 -8.62 9.83 -4.03
C LEU A 202 -8.60 9.55 -2.53
N LYS A 203 -9.65 10.00 -1.84
CA LYS A 203 -9.77 9.85 -0.40
C LYS A 203 -11.05 9.12 -0.03
N PHE A 204 -10.91 8.08 0.76
CA PHE A 204 -12.05 7.40 1.37
C PHE A 204 -12.58 8.24 2.53
N ASN A 205 -13.83 8.73 2.39
CA ASN A 205 -14.51 9.51 3.39
C ASN A 205 -15.81 8.78 3.78
N HIS A 206 -16.08 8.63 5.07
CA HIS A 206 -17.32 8.10 5.62
C HIS A 206 -17.83 6.81 4.97
N PHE A 207 -17.27 5.68 5.38
CA PHE A 207 -17.90 4.39 5.14
C PHE A 207 -18.90 4.10 6.25
N SER A 208 -20.19 4.13 5.94
CA SER A 208 -21.15 3.38 6.74
C SER A 208 -21.00 1.92 6.32
N SER A 209 -20.48 1.06 7.19
CA SER A 209 -20.35 -0.38 6.89
C SER A 209 -21.73 -0.89 6.40
N ARG A 210 -21.76 -1.38 5.15
CA ARG A 210 -22.95 -2.06 4.59
C ARG A 210 -23.13 -3.45 5.20
N ARG A 211 -22.18 -3.90 6.00
CA ARG A 211 -22.16 -5.20 6.65
C ARG A 211 -22.95 -5.10 7.95
N LYS A 212 -24.26 -5.37 7.89
CA LYS A 212 -25.04 -5.66 9.08
C LYS A 212 -24.38 -6.83 9.81
N HIS A 213 -24.09 -6.65 11.10
CA HIS A 213 -23.50 -7.64 11.99
C HIS A 213 -23.99 -9.05 11.64
N ARG A 214 -23.10 -9.90 11.16
CA ARG A 214 -23.29 -11.35 11.21
C ARG A 214 -23.14 -11.74 12.68
N LYS A 215 -24.30 -11.91 13.36
CA LYS A 215 -24.37 -12.53 14.66
C LYS A 215 -23.98 -14.01 14.55
#